data_76a8227088dde42a47fad62b8ff7e861
#
_entry.id   76a8227088dde42a47fad62b8ff7e861
#
_cell.length_a   1.000
_cell.length_b   1.000
_cell.length_c   1.000
_cell.angle_alpha   90.00
_cell.angle_beta   90.00
_cell.angle_gamma   90.00
#
_symmetry.space_group_name_H-M   'P 1'
#
loop_
_entity.id
_entity.type
_entity.pdbx_description
1 polymer ?
#
loop_
_entity_poly.entity_id
_entity_poly.type
_entity_poly.pdbx_seq_one_letter_code
_entity_poly.pdbx_strand_id
1 'polypeptide(L)'
;MSAAAAGSRGNEPAGPTGFNLHIPMIRIARDSPGDLGRHVPAQSSTLRPRPHDELREWGGSSLVRRKRVLDLGCGDGRLALGVAAFATRVEGLDPDPEVIANAKRNARKAGVRNVRFAAGAAQRLPYPDAAFDLVILSWTL
;
A
#
# COMPACT_ATOMS: atom_id res chain seq x y z
N MET A 1 -45.85 -35.53 28.78
CA MET A 1 -44.51 -36.05 28.41
C MET A 1 -44.06 -35.26 27.19
N SER A 2 -43.18 -34.31 27.43
CA SER A 2 -42.82 -33.31 26.44
C SER A 2 -41.45 -33.66 25.86
N ALA A 3 -41.36 -33.78 24.55
CA ALA A 3 -40.07 -33.96 23.85
C ALA A 3 -39.59 -32.61 23.31
N ALA A 4 -38.47 -32.15 23.84
CA ALA A 4 -37.82 -30.92 23.39
C ALA A 4 -37.04 -31.16 22.10
N ALA A 5 -37.38 -30.39 21.07
CA ALA A 5 -36.67 -30.34 19.80
C ALA A 5 -35.41 -29.49 19.96
N ALA A 6 -34.24 -30.09 19.78
CA ALA A 6 -32.95 -29.40 19.68
C ALA A 6 -32.81 -28.77 18.29
N GLY A 7 -32.86 -27.44 18.22
CA GLY A 7 -32.55 -26.70 17.01
C GLY A 7 -31.03 -26.71 16.73
N SER A 8 -30.64 -27.30 15.62
CA SER A 8 -29.31 -27.19 15.06
C SER A 8 -29.07 -25.78 14.54
N ARG A 9 -28.20 -25.03 15.17
CA ARG A 9 -27.73 -23.76 14.61
C ARG A 9 -26.73 -24.08 13.51
N GLY A 10 -27.15 -23.78 12.29
CA GLY A 10 -26.28 -23.85 11.12
C GLY A 10 -25.09 -22.92 11.30
N ASN A 11 -23.93 -23.47 11.12
CA ASN A 11 -22.66 -22.76 11.05
C ASN A 11 -22.60 -22.06 9.69
N GLU A 12 -23.04 -20.82 9.60
CA GLU A 12 -22.79 -20.03 8.41
C GLU A 12 -21.29 -19.75 8.31
N PRO A 13 -20.66 -19.99 7.15
CA PRO A 13 -19.29 -19.58 6.94
C PRO A 13 -19.23 -18.05 6.97
N ALA A 14 -18.40 -17.51 7.84
CA ALA A 14 -18.10 -16.10 7.89
C ALA A 14 -17.67 -15.64 6.49
N GLY A 15 -18.47 -14.76 5.88
CA GLY A 15 -18.12 -14.11 4.62
C GLY A 15 -16.81 -13.31 4.76
N PRO A 16 -16.22 -12.87 3.64
CA PRO A 16 -14.96 -12.16 3.67
C PRO A 16 -15.10 -10.91 4.56
N THR A 17 -14.36 -10.93 5.65
CA THR A 17 -14.30 -9.84 6.62
C THR A 17 -13.99 -8.54 5.90
N GLY A 18 -14.92 -7.60 5.98
CA GLY A 18 -14.79 -6.29 5.38
C GLY A 18 -13.53 -5.59 5.85
N PHE A 19 -13.01 -4.74 5.00
CA PHE A 19 -11.90 -3.85 5.30
C PHE A 19 -12.12 -3.19 6.67
N ASN A 20 -11.20 -3.45 7.61
CA ASN A 20 -11.23 -2.80 8.91
C ASN A 20 -10.88 -1.32 8.73
N LEU A 21 -11.89 -0.45 8.80
CA LEU A 21 -11.83 0.99 8.59
C LEU A 21 -10.98 1.78 9.61
N HIS A 22 -10.25 1.10 10.48
CA HIS A 22 -9.41 1.73 11.51
C HIS A 22 -7.95 1.95 11.10
N ILE A 23 -7.55 1.57 9.89
CA ILE A 23 -6.21 1.87 9.39
C ILE A 23 -6.29 3.18 8.61
N PRO A 24 -5.54 4.23 9.01
CA PRO A 24 -5.47 5.44 8.22
C PRO A 24 -4.96 5.13 6.81
N MET A 25 -5.82 5.33 5.82
CA MET A 25 -5.52 5.10 4.42
C MET A 25 -5.27 6.44 3.75
N ILE A 26 -4.07 6.63 3.22
CA ILE A 26 -3.76 7.77 2.38
C ILE A 26 -3.90 7.35 0.93
N ARG A 27 -5.00 7.78 0.33
CA ARG A 27 -5.24 7.64 -1.09
C ARG A 27 -4.77 8.91 -1.78
N ILE A 28 -3.75 8.80 -2.60
CA ILE A 28 -3.31 9.90 -3.44
C ILE A 28 -3.69 9.57 -4.87
N ALA A 29 -4.86 10.06 -5.25
CA ALA A 29 -5.27 10.12 -6.64
C ALA A 29 -4.82 11.48 -7.19
N ARG A 30 -3.92 11.48 -8.16
CA ARG A 30 -3.73 12.65 -9.00
C ARG A 30 -4.75 12.60 -10.12
N ASP A 31 -5.95 13.08 -9.82
CA ASP A 31 -6.85 13.63 -10.80
C ASP A 31 -7.33 14.97 -10.27
N SER A 32 -6.64 16.02 -10.64
CA SER A 32 -7.21 17.36 -10.61
C SER A 32 -7.70 17.66 -12.01
N PRO A 33 -9.01 17.62 -12.26
CA PRO A 33 -9.58 18.21 -13.47
C PRO A 33 -9.63 19.72 -13.26
N GLY A 34 -8.68 20.43 -13.81
CA GLY A 34 -8.78 21.89 -13.80
C GLY A 34 -7.46 22.63 -13.90
N ASP A 35 -6.75 22.47 -14.98
CA ASP A 35 -6.01 23.60 -15.56
C ASP A 35 -6.01 23.45 -17.09
N LEU A 36 -7.06 23.98 -17.71
CA LEU A 36 -7.12 24.26 -19.13
C LEU A 36 -6.33 25.53 -19.40
N GLY A 37 -5.07 25.42 -19.76
CA GLY A 37 -4.41 26.54 -20.38
C GLY A 37 -2.95 26.77 -20.05
N ARG A 38 -2.08 25.81 -20.31
CA ARG A 38 -0.70 26.13 -20.72
C ARG A 38 -0.17 25.02 -21.60
N HIS A 39 0.04 25.35 -22.85
CA HIS A 39 0.73 24.55 -23.82
C HIS A 39 2.15 24.29 -23.33
N VAL A 40 2.42 23.09 -22.85
CA VAL A 40 3.76 22.62 -22.53
C VAL A 40 4.16 21.62 -23.59
N PRO A 41 5.31 21.79 -24.25
CA PRO A 41 5.73 20.90 -25.32
C PRO A 41 5.91 19.48 -24.80
N ALA A 42 5.41 18.52 -25.58
CA ALA A 42 5.50 17.09 -25.34
C ALA A 42 6.97 16.63 -25.34
N GLN A 43 7.59 16.61 -24.17
CA GLN A 43 8.74 15.80 -23.82
C GLN A 43 8.76 15.67 -22.30
N SER A 44 7.87 14.87 -21.75
CA SER A 44 8.07 14.43 -20.37
C SER A 44 7.98 12.93 -20.34
N SER A 45 9.16 12.28 -20.33
CA SER A 45 9.29 11.11 -19.50
C SER A 45 8.69 11.50 -18.15
N THR A 46 7.60 10.88 -17.75
CA THR A 46 6.91 11.18 -16.50
C THR A 46 7.84 10.78 -15.37
N LEU A 47 8.74 11.68 -15.00
CA LEU A 47 9.62 11.49 -13.87
C LEU A 47 8.72 11.47 -12.64
N ARG A 48 8.51 10.26 -12.12
CA ARG A 48 7.83 10.11 -10.83
C ARG A 48 8.55 10.95 -9.79
N PRO A 49 7.84 11.70 -8.95
CA PRO A 49 8.45 12.50 -7.90
C PRO A 49 9.39 11.68 -7.02
N ARG A 50 10.36 12.31 -6.42
CA ARG A 50 11.21 11.61 -5.44
C ARG A 50 10.38 11.26 -4.22
N PRO A 51 10.60 10.12 -3.56
CA PRO A 51 9.85 9.70 -2.37
C PRO A 51 9.79 10.78 -1.27
N HIS A 52 10.86 11.52 -1.10
CA HIS A 52 10.93 12.61 -0.14
C HIS A 52 9.98 13.78 -0.49
N ASP A 53 9.81 14.07 -1.77
CA ASP A 53 8.94 15.16 -2.22
C ASP A 53 7.47 14.74 -2.04
N GLU A 54 7.15 13.49 -2.37
CA GLU A 54 5.81 12.92 -2.12
C GLU A 54 5.49 12.93 -0.63
N LEU A 55 6.40 12.46 0.22
CA LEU A 55 6.19 12.50 1.67
C LEU A 55 5.98 13.93 2.19
N ARG A 56 6.70 14.90 1.64
CA ARG A 56 6.54 16.32 2.04
C ARG A 56 5.15 16.83 1.69
N GLU A 57 4.63 16.51 0.51
CA GLU A 57 3.27 16.88 0.10
C GLU A 57 2.20 16.29 1.03
N TRP A 58 2.45 15.14 1.63
CA TRP A 58 1.50 14.43 2.49
C TRP A 58 1.60 14.77 3.97
N GLY A 59 2.46 15.69 4.35
CA GLY A 59 2.65 16.09 5.75
C GLY A 59 4.01 15.68 6.33
N GLY A 60 4.92 15.23 5.49
CA GLY A 60 6.29 14.95 5.86
C GLY A 60 6.54 13.56 6.45
N SER A 61 7.76 13.33 6.86
CA SER A 61 8.22 12.02 7.39
C SER A 61 7.51 11.63 8.69
N SER A 62 6.92 12.58 9.42
CA SER A 62 6.13 12.30 10.63
C SER A 62 4.96 11.36 10.38
N LEU A 63 4.39 11.41 9.17
CA LEU A 63 3.31 10.54 8.76
C LEU A 63 3.67 9.06 8.85
N VAL A 64 4.89 8.69 8.49
CA VAL A 64 5.38 7.31 8.39
C VAL A 64 6.32 6.92 9.52
N ARG A 65 6.79 7.89 10.29
CA ARG A 65 7.79 7.66 11.34
C ARG A 65 7.33 6.65 12.37
N ARG A 66 8.15 5.62 12.59
CA ARG A 66 7.92 4.53 13.53
C ARG A 66 6.64 3.73 13.25
N LYS A 67 6.11 3.78 12.05
CA LYS A 67 4.93 3.02 11.64
C LYS A 67 5.28 1.78 10.85
N ARG A 68 4.38 0.79 10.92
CA ARG A 68 4.34 -0.33 10.00
C ARG A 68 3.52 0.11 8.79
N VAL A 69 4.13 0.17 7.63
CA VAL A 69 3.55 0.75 6.42
C VAL A 69 3.36 -0.32 5.35
N LEU A 70 2.22 -0.32 4.71
CA LEU A 70 1.94 -1.10 3.50
C LEU A 70 1.88 -0.16 2.30
N ASP A 71 2.68 -0.44 1.27
CA ASP A 71 2.65 0.24 -0.04
C ASP A 71 1.96 -0.67 -1.05
N LEU A 72 0.70 -0.37 -1.36
CA LEU A 72 -0.10 -1.11 -2.33
C LEU A 72 0.14 -0.59 -3.75
N GLY A 73 0.47 -1.49 -4.67
CA GLY A 73 0.91 -1.13 -6.00
C GLY A 73 2.31 -0.51 -5.97
N CYS A 74 3.20 -1.14 -5.20
CA CYS A 74 4.52 -0.59 -4.91
C CYS A 74 5.46 -0.49 -6.12
N GLY A 75 5.12 -1.16 -7.21
CA GLY A 75 5.96 -1.18 -8.40
C GLY A 75 7.38 -1.68 -8.10
N ASP A 76 8.37 -0.96 -8.61
CA ASP A 76 9.80 -1.26 -8.41
C ASP A 76 10.33 -0.93 -7.00
N GLY A 77 9.42 -0.56 -6.08
CA GLY A 77 9.74 -0.28 -4.69
C GLY A 77 10.26 1.12 -4.41
N ARG A 78 10.25 2.02 -5.38
CA ARG A 78 10.79 3.38 -5.23
C ARG A 78 10.29 4.10 -3.97
N LEU A 79 8.96 4.16 -3.81
CA LEU A 79 8.34 4.83 -2.67
C LEU A 79 8.56 4.07 -1.37
N ALA A 80 8.36 2.75 -1.38
CA ALA A 80 8.58 1.90 -0.23
C ALA A 80 10.01 2.05 0.34
N LEU A 81 11.02 2.12 -0.52
CA LEU A 81 12.42 2.32 -0.12
C LEU A 81 12.64 3.69 0.51
N GLY A 82 12.03 4.75 -0.03
CA GLY A 82 12.10 6.09 0.55
C GLY A 82 11.40 6.18 1.91
N VAL A 83 10.25 5.55 2.05
CA VAL A 83 9.48 5.48 3.29
C VAL A 83 10.22 4.68 4.37
N ALA A 84 10.93 3.62 3.98
CA ALA A 84 11.68 2.76 4.88
C ALA A 84 12.74 3.50 5.72
N ALA A 85 13.24 4.65 5.24
CA ALA A 85 14.17 5.49 5.99
C ALA A 85 13.58 6.01 7.32
N PHE A 86 12.27 6.11 7.43
CA PHE A 86 11.58 6.67 8.59
C PHE A 86 10.65 5.68 9.29
N ALA A 87 10.14 4.69 8.57
CA ALA A 87 9.22 3.70 9.08
C ALA A 87 9.92 2.64 9.94
N THR A 88 9.16 1.99 10.80
CA THR A 88 9.65 0.79 11.51
C THR A 88 9.87 -0.36 10.53
N ARG A 89 8.91 -0.54 9.63
CA ARG A 89 8.92 -1.59 8.61
C ARG A 89 8.01 -1.17 7.46
N VAL A 90 8.39 -1.54 6.25
CA VAL A 90 7.56 -1.34 5.06
C VAL A 90 7.35 -2.68 4.37
N GLU A 91 6.14 -2.92 3.90
CA GLU A 91 5.82 -4.00 2.99
C GLU A 91 5.28 -3.41 1.69
N GLY A 92 5.81 -3.84 0.56
CA GLY A 92 5.34 -3.48 -0.77
C GLY A 92 4.61 -4.66 -1.40
N LEU A 93 3.43 -4.42 -1.93
CA LEU A 93 2.62 -5.40 -2.64
C LEU A 93 2.31 -4.90 -4.04
N ASP A 94 2.54 -5.75 -5.03
CA ASP A 94 2.21 -5.49 -6.43
C ASP A 94 1.78 -6.79 -7.11
N PRO A 95 0.79 -6.78 -8.00
CA PRO A 95 0.37 -7.99 -8.69
C PRO A 95 1.40 -8.54 -9.68
N ASP A 96 2.34 -7.72 -10.15
CA ASP A 96 3.35 -8.10 -11.14
C ASP A 96 4.60 -8.70 -10.46
N PRO A 97 4.87 -10.02 -10.63
CA PRO A 97 6.03 -10.66 -10.02
C PRO A 97 7.37 -10.17 -10.59
N GLU A 98 7.43 -9.69 -11.82
CA GLU A 98 8.66 -9.16 -12.42
C GLU A 98 9.03 -7.82 -11.78
N VAL A 99 8.05 -6.97 -11.56
CA VAL A 99 8.22 -5.69 -10.88
C VAL A 99 8.66 -5.91 -9.43
N ILE A 100 8.08 -6.90 -8.76
CA ILE A 100 8.51 -7.29 -7.39
C ILE A 100 9.94 -7.81 -7.37
N ALA A 101 10.37 -8.57 -8.38
CA ALA A 101 11.76 -9.00 -8.49
C ALA A 101 12.71 -7.79 -8.63
N ASN A 102 12.30 -6.76 -9.37
CA ASN A 102 13.03 -5.50 -9.47
C ASN A 102 13.09 -4.76 -8.13
N ALA A 103 11.97 -4.65 -7.43
CA ALA A 103 11.89 -4.02 -6.12
C ALA A 103 12.85 -4.68 -5.12
N LYS A 104 12.88 -6.01 -5.09
CA LYS A 104 13.83 -6.78 -4.25
C LYS A 104 15.29 -6.51 -4.60
N ARG A 105 15.61 -6.40 -5.91
CA ARG A 105 16.96 -6.04 -6.35
C ARG A 105 17.33 -4.63 -5.91
N ASN A 106 16.43 -3.68 -6.06
CA ASN A 106 16.62 -2.29 -5.65
C ASN A 106 16.86 -2.17 -4.15
N ALA A 107 16.10 -2.89 -3.33
CA ALA A 107 16.30 -2.94 -1.88
C ALA A 107 17.69 -3.45 -1.49
N ARG A 108 18.14 -4.54 -2.13
CA ARG A 108 19.49 -5.08 -1.89
C ARG A 108 20.58 -4.09 -2.29
N LYS A 109 20.45 -3.46 -3.46
CA LYS A 109 21.41 -2.45 -3.93
C LYS A 109 21.48 -1.24 -3.00
N ALA A 110 20.35 -0.82 -2.46
CA ALA A 110 20.25 0.31 -1.53
C ALA A 110 20.63 -0.05 -0.08
N GLY A 111 20.82 -1.33 0.22
CA GLY A 111 21.14 -1.79 1.59
C GLY A 111 19.99 -1.62 2.59
N VAL A 112 18.75 -1.48 2.10
CA VAL A 112 17.57 -1.31 2.95
C VAL A 112 17.09 -2.68 3.45
N ARG A 113 17.01 -2.83 4.77
CA ARG A 113 16.72 -4.13 5.42
C ARG A 113 15.33 -4.22 6.03
N ASN A 114 14.68 -3.10 6.30
CA ASN A 114 13.36 -3.02 6.91
C ASN A 114 12.22 -2.92 5.88
N VAL A 115 12.46 -3.40 4.67
CA VAL A 115 11.47 -3.48 3.61
C VAL A 115 11.34 -4.91 3.11
N ARG A 116 10.12 -5.31 2.79
CA ARG A 116 9.80 -6.58 2.13
C ARG A 116 8.90 -6.33 0.94
N PHE A 117 9.01 -7.19 -0.07
CA PHE A 117 8.18 -7.12 -1.27
C PHE A 117 7.58 -8.49 -1.56
N ALA A 118 6.28 -8.49 -1.89
CA ALA A 118 5.55 -9.68 -2.26
C ALA A 118 4.65 -9.44 -3.47
N ALA A 119 4.49 -10.45 -4.31
CA ALA A 119 3.49 -10.42 -5.36
C ALA A 119 2.11 -10.72 -4.76
N GLY A 120 1.12 -9.90 -5.11
CA GLY A 120 -0.24 -10.08 -4.64
C GLY A 120 -1.16 -8.95 -5.07
N ALA A 121 -2.46 -9.23 -5.06
CA ALA A 121 -3.49 -8.30 -5.46
C ALA A 121 -4.06 -7.55 -4.25
N ALA A 122 -4.39 -6.27 -4.44
CA ALA A 122 -4.98 -5.43 -3.40
C ALA A 122 -6.35 -5.93 -2.92
N GLN A 123 -7.06 -6.69 -3.77
CA GLN A 123 -8.37 -7.25 -3.47
C GLN A 123 -8.32 -8.39 -2.43
N ARG A 124 -7.13 -8.97 -2.24
CA ARG A 124 -6.93 -10.07 -1.30
C ARG A 124 -5.58 -9.93 -0.61
N LEU A 125 -5.59 -9.21 0.50
CA LEU A 125 -4.37 -8.95 1.26
C LEU A 125 -3.99 -10.20 2.09
N PRO A 126 -2.75 -10.71 1.96
CA PRO A 126 -2.29 -11.87 2.70
C PRO A 126 -1.81 -11.51 4.12
N TYR A 127 -2.44 -10.54 4.75
CA TYR A 127 -2.04 -10.03 6.05
C TYR A 127 -3.18 -10.13 7.06
N PRO A 128 -2.87 -10.38 8.34
CA PRO A 128 -3.88 -10.34 9.40
C PRO A 128 -4.38 -8.91 9.63
N ASP A 129 -5.52 -8.79 10.31
CA ASP A 129 -6.06 -7.51 10.74
C ASP A 129 -5.04 -6.75 11.61
N ALA A 130 -5.03 -5.43 11.50
CA ALA A 130 -4.12 -4.55 12.22
C ALA A 130 -2.61 -4.84 12.02
N ALA A 131 -2.24 -5.48 10.91
CA ALA A 131 -0.83 -5.72 10.58
C ALA A 131 -0.06 -4.41 10.31
N PHE A 132 -0.75 -3.37 9.87
CA PHE A 132 -0.18 -2.09 9.48
C PHE A 132 -0.84 -0.92 10.21
N ASP A 133 -0.07 0.13 10.42
CA ASP A 133 -0.52 1.39 10.99
C ASP A 133 -0.91 2.40 9.90
N LEU A 134 -0.42 2.19 8.68
CA LEU A 134 -0.65 3.05 7.53
C LEU A 134 -0.62 2.24 6.23
N VAL A 135 -1.54 2.54 5.34
CA VAL A 135 -1.54 2.02 3.95
C VAL A 135 -1.41 3.18 2.98
N ILE A 136 -0.48 3.05 2.06
CA ILE A 136 -0.26 4.02 0.97
C ILE A 136 -0.73 3.38 -0.33
N LEU A 137 -1.50 4.13 -1.11
CA LEU A 137 -1.85 3.82 -2.48
C LEU A 137 -1.36 4.98 -3.35
N SER A 138 -0.20 4.81 -3.94
CA SER A 138 0.40 5.82 -4.81
C SER A 138 0.45 5.30 -6.24
N TRP A 139 -0.13 6.06 -7.18
CA TRP A 139 -0.09 5.73 -8.61
C TRP A 139 -0.74 4.39 -9.01
N THR A 140 -1.66 3.87 -8.23
CA THR A 140 -2.21 2.50 -8.38
C THR A 140 -3.60 2.47 -9.04
N LEU A 141 -4.11 3.60 -9.49
CA LEU A 141 -5.44 3.71 -10.11
C LEU A 141 -5.34 4.19 -11.53
#